data_8caa0db359c99f575682399207741970
#
_entry.id   8caa0db359c99f575682399207741970
#
_cell.length_a   1.000
_cell.length_b   1.000
_cell.length_c   1.000
_cell.angle_alpha   90.00
_cell.angle_beta   90.00
_cell.angle_gamma   90.00
#
_symmetry.space_group_name_H-M   'P 1'
#
loop_
_entity.id
_entity.type
_entity.pdbx_description
1 polymer ?
#
loop_
_entity_poly.entity_id
_entity_poly.type
_entity_poly.pdbx_seq_one_letter_code
_entity_poly.pdbx_strand_id
1 'polypeptide(L)'
;MAQSSPSRAKAIAVSVFKWGGAAALLGLISLVVAVAVAMASLPDYQQLSRRTDLGQMVRVRAADGTLLVSLGPSFGRWLRYEEIPPTMRAAMIAVEDKRFRGHIGVDPVGIARSFKVRIESGRWRQGGSTITQQLARNIFLTNSRTFGRKVKEAVLALALERKFS
;
A
#
# COMPACT_ATOMS: atom_id res chain seq x y z
N MET A 1 20.19 -48.44 31.40
CA MET A 1 19.62 -47.12 31.15
C MET A 1 19.05 -47.09 29.74
N ALA A 2 17.72 -47.17 29.59
CA ALA A 2 17.07 -47.16 28.28
C ALA A 2 16.79 -45.70 27.90
N GLN A 3 17.47 -45.25 26.85
CA GLN A 3 17.14 -43.94 26.21
C GLN A 3 15.82 -44.12 25.47
N SER A 4 14.75 -43.47 25.97
CA SER A 4 13.47 -43.41 25.29
C SER A 4 13.63 -42.61 24.01
N SER A 5 13.51 -43.25 22.83
CA SER A 5 13.44 -42.54 21.55
C SER A 5 12.26 -41.60 21.55
N PRO A 6 12.43 -40.34 21.07
CA PRO A 6 11.32 -39.40 20.98
C PRO A 6 10.22 -39.96 20.10
N SER A 7 8.95 -39.89 20.57
CA SER A 7 7.82 -40.40 19.79
C SER A 7 7.80 -39.70 18.41
N ARG A 8 7.41 -40.42 17.34
CA ARG A 8 7.34 -39.89 15.96
C ARG A 8 6.64 -38.52 15.89
N ALA A 9 5.63 -38.32 16.71
CA ALA A 9 4.91 -37.05 16.81
C ALA A 9 5.81 -35.89 17.28
N LYS A 10 6.68 -36.10 18.28
CA LYS A 10 7.64 -35.09 18.76
C LYS A 10 8.68 -34.74 17.68
N ALA A 11 9.18 -35.77 16.96
CA ALA A 11 10.14 -35.55 15.88
C ALA A 11 9.53 -34.73 14.73
N ILE A 12 8.29 -35.01 14.33
CA ILE A 12 7.55 -34.28 13.32
C ILE A 12 7.31 -32.81 13.80
N ALA A 13 6.85 -32.63 15.04
CA ALA A 13 6.60 -31.28 15.59
C ALA A 13 7.89 -30.42 15.60
N VAL A 14 9.03 -31.00 16.03
CA VAL A 14 10.34 -30.32 16.01
C VAL A 14 10.77 -29.98 14.57
N SER A 15 10.56 -30.88 13.62
CA SER A 15 10.87 -30.65 12.21
C SER A 15 10.01 -29.53 11.62
N VAL A 16 8.69 -29.55 11.84
CA VAL A 16 7.77 -28.52 11.41
C VAL A 16 8.15 -27.15 12.01
N PHE A 17 8.49 -27.11 13.30
CA PHE A 17 8.92 -25.88 13.96
C PHE A 17 10.24 -25.35 13.37
N LYS A 18 11.24 -26.19 13.15
CA LYS A 18 12.53 -25.78 12.55
C LYS A 18 12.37 -25.28 11.13
N TRP A 19 11.69 -26.04 10.28
CA TRP A 19 11.47 -25.64 8.87
C TRP A 19 10.52 -24.46 8.73
N GLY A 20 9.48 -24.39 9.56
CA GLY A 20 8.58 -23.24 9.64
C GLY A 20 9.32 -21.98 10.08
N GLY A 21 10.18 -22.07 11.10
CA GLY A 21 11.02 -20.96 11.54
C GLY A 21 12.03 -20.51 10.49
N ALA A 22 12.68 -21.46 9.81
CA ALA A 22 13.60 -21.13 8.71
C ALA A 22 12.88 -20.46 7.54
N ALA A 23 11.72 -20.97 7.15
CA ALA A 23 10.92 -20.35 6.09
C ALA A 23 10.44 -18.95 6.47
N ALA A 24 10.01 -18.72 7.72
CA ALA A 24 9.61 -17.41 8.22
C ALA A 24 10.80 -16.43 8.20
N LEU A 25 11.98 -16.87 8.61
CA LEU A 25 13.20 -16.05 8.59
C LEU A 25 13.59 -15.67 7.17
N LEU A 26 13.59 -16.62 6.24
CA LEU A 26 13.85 -16.36 4.82
C LEU A 26 12.82 -15.38 4.23
N GLY A 27 11.54 -15.53 4.58
CA GLY A 27 10.48 -14.60 4.17
C GLY A 27 10.71 -13.19 4.70
N LEU A 28 11.14 -13.07 5.96
CA LEU A 28 11.47 -11.76 6.56
C LEU A 28 12.69 -11.12 5.88
N ILE A 29 13.75 -11.87 5.66
CA ILE A 29 14.95 -11.38 4.96
C ILE A 29 14.58 -10.92 3.55
N SER A 30 13.80 -11.72 2.81
CA SER A 30 13.34 -11.37 1.47
C SER A 30 12.51 -10.08 1.47
N LEU A 31 11.65 -9.89 2.47
CA LEU A 31 10.87 -8.66 2.62
C LEU A 31 11.76 -7.47 2.89
N VAL A 32 12.73 -7.59 3.80
CA VAL A 32 13.68 -6.51 4.13
C VAL A 32 14.48 -6.11 2.90
N VAL A 33 15.00 -7.09 2.15
CA VAL A 33 15.73 -6.83 0.90
C VAL A 33 14.82 -6.15 -0.14
N ALA A 34 13.60 -6.64 -0.32
CA ALA A 34 12.66 -6.05 -1.26
C ALA A 34 12.33 -4.59 -0.90
N VAL A 35 12.13 -4.28 0.38
CA VAL A 35 11.90 -2.91 0.85
C VAL A 35 13.15 -2.04 0.64
N ALA A 36 14.35 -2.54 0.95
CA ALA A 36 15.59 -1.80 0.73
C ALA A 36 15.83 -1.47 -0.74
N VAL A 37 15.61 -2.45 -1.64
CA VAL A 37 15.70 -2.23 -3.09
C VAL A 37 14.64 -1.24 -3.57
N ALA A 38 13.41 -1.35 -3.07
CA ALA A 38 12.35 -0.40 -3.39
C ALA A 38 12.73 1.02 -2.92
N MET A 39 13.25 1.19 -1.70
CA MET A 39 13.72 2.49 -1.19
C MET A 39 14.82 3.10 -2.06
N ALA A 40 15.78 2.30 -2.51
CA ALA A 40 16.86 2.75 -3.38
C ALA A 40 16.36 3.17 -4.78
N SER A 41 15.28 2.54 -5.27
CA SER A 41 14.69 2.83 -6.57
C SER A 41 13.66 3.96 -6.56
N LEU A 42 13.20 4.40 -5.38
CA LEU A 42 12.24 5.49 -5.28
C LEU A 42 12.92 6.83 -5.65
N PRO A 43 12.30 7.61 -6.56
CA PRO A 43 12.78 8.94 -6.90
C PRO A 43 12.70 9.88 -5.68
N ASP A 44 13.51 10.92 -5.70
CA ASP A 44 13.45 11.97 -4.68
C ASP A 44 12.15 12.76 -4.76
N TYR A 45 11.77 13.39 -3.64
CA TYR A 45 10.57 14.23 -3.55
C TYR A 45 10.50 15.28 -4.65
N GLN A 46 11.62 15.91 -5.01
CA GLN A 46 11.67 16.90 -6.09
C GLN A 46 11.35 16.30 -7.47
N GLN A 47 11.75 15.05 -7.72
CA GLN A 47 11.42 14.36 -8.96
C GLN A 47 9.94 13.95 -9.00
N LEU A 48 9.36 13.56 -7.87
CA LEU A 48 7.93 13.24 -7.75
C LEU A 48 7.05 14.48 -7.95
N SER A 49 7.44 15.62 -7.37
CA SER A 49 6.70 16.88 -7.49
C SER A 49 6.77 17.48 -8.90
N ARG A 50 7.79 17.13 -9.68
CA ARG A 50 7.95 17.57 -11.09
C ARG A 50 7.22 16.65 -12.09
N ARG A 51 6.72 15.48 -11.66
CA ARG A 51 5.90 14.62 -12.54
C ARG A 51 4.52 15.24 -12.73
N THR A 52 4.43 16.16 -13.69
CA THR A 52 3.18 16.75 -14.16
C THR A 52 2.33 15.81 -15.02
N ASP A 53 2.82 14.60 -15.32
CA ASP A 53 2.19 13.64 -16.21
C ASP A 53 1.07 12.78 -15.58
N LEU A 54 0.52 13.19 -14.44
CA LEU A 54 -0.60 12.52 -13.79
C LEU A 54 -1.93 12.75 -14.54
N GLY A 55 -1.90 12.53 -15.85
CA GLY A 55 -3.06 12.63 -16.73
C GLY A 55 -3.24 14.05 -17.29
N GLN A 56 -2.90 14.23 -18.55
CA GLN A 56 -3.15 15.48 -19.25
C GLN A 56 -4.66 15.67 -19.43
N MET A 57 -5.18 16.77 -18.92
CA MET A 57 -6.52 17.22 -19.24
C MET A 57 -6.45 18.01 -20.55
N VAL A 58 -7.12 17.52 -21.58
CA VAL A 58 -7.32 18.25 -22.83
C VAL A 58 -8.49 19.22 -22.64
N ARG A 59 -8.20 20.51 -22.68
CA ARG A 59 -9.23 21.56 -22.67
C ARG A 59 -9.43 22.11 -24.07
N VAL A 60 -10.59 21.83 -24.64
CA VAL A 60 -10.98 22.40 -25.92
C VAL A 60 -11.66 23.74 -25.66
N ARG A 61 -11.15 24.79 -26.26
CA ARG A 61 -11.70 26.17 -26.14
C ARG A 61 -12.15 26.66 -27.51
N ALA A 62 -13.20 27.47 -27.51
CA ALA A 62 -13.61 28.24 -28.69
C ALA A 62 -12.58 29.34 -28.99
N ALA A 63 -12.69 29.96 -30.15
CA ALA A 63 -11.81 31.05 -30.58
C ALA A 63 -11.84 32.28 -29.64
N ASP A 64 -12.95 32.51 -28.94
CA ASP A 64 -13.14 33.55 -27.93
C ASP A 64 -12.57 33.16 -26.53
N GLY A 65 -11.97 31.99 -26.41
CA GLY A 65 -11.43 31.49 -25.14
C GLY A 65 -12.42 30.72 -24.25
N THR A 66 -13.71 30.67 -24.62
CA THR A 66 -14.74 29.94 -23.87
C THR A 66 -14.41 28.43 -23.79
N LEU A 67 -14.50 27.86 -22.61
CA LEU A 67 -14.25 26.43 -22.41
C LEU A 67 -15.42 25.60 -22.97
N LEU A 68 -15.21 24.85 -24.05
CA LEU A 68 -16.23 24.01 -24.69
C LEU A 68 -16.32 22.65 -24.02
N VAL A 69 -15.18 21.98 -23.80
CA VAL A 69 -15.14 20.66 -23.19
C VAL A 69 -13.81 20.41 -22.51
N SER A 70 -13.84 19.65 -21.41
CA SER A 70 -12.64 19.11 -20.73
C SER A 70 -12.68 17.59 -20.84
N LEU A 71 -11.66 17.02 -21.48
CA LEU A 71 -11.49 15.57 -21.64
C LEU A 71 -10.30 15.10 -20.81
N GLY A 72 -10.49 14.04 -20.05
CA GLY A 72 -9.45 13.49 -19.19
C GLY A 72 -9.84 13.50 -17.71
N PRO A 73 -8.96 13.04 -16.83
CA PRO A 73 -9.22 13.07 -15.40
C PRO A 73 -9.42 14.51 -14.95
N SER A 74 -10.51 14.74 -14.21
CA SER A 74 -10.91 16.07 -13.71
C SER A 74 -9.99 16.45 -12.53
N PHE A 75 -8.79 16.92 -12.82
CA PHE A 75 -7.91 17.50 -11.82
C PHE A 75 -8.06 19.03 -11.86
N GLY A 76 -8.34 19.60 -10.69
CA GLY A 76 -8.22 21.02 -10.47
C GLY A 76 -6.76 21.49 -10.35
N ARG A 77 -6.56 22.63 -9.76
CA ARG A 77 -5.21 23.10 -9.37
C ARG A 77 -4.64 22.17 -8.28
N TRP A 78 -3.37 21.83 -8.40
CA TRP A 78 -2.66 21.19 -7.31
C TRP A 78 -2.60 22.13 -6.10
N LEU A 79 -3.05 21.59 -4.97
CA LEU A 79 -3.00 22.31 -3.69
C LEU A 79 -1.78 21.81 -2.90
N ARG A 80 -1.09 22.72 -2.24
CA ARG A 80 -0.12 22.35 -1.23
C ARG A 80 -0.84 21.77 -0.03
N TYR A 81 -0.15 20.98 0.78
CA TYR A 81 -0.73 20.35 1.96
C TYR A 81 -1.38 21.36 2.92
N GLU A 82 -0.77 22.53 3.08
CA GLU A 82 -1.23 23.63 3.94
C GLU A 82 -2.53 24.28 3.41
N GLU A 83 -2.71 24.27 2.08
CA GLU A 83 -3.90 24.81 1.42
C GLU A 83 -5.13 23.90 1.56
N ILE A 84 -4.94 22.63 1.93
CA ILE A 84 -6.03 21.67 2.13
C ILE A 84 -6.64 21.90 3.52
N PRO A 85 -7.95 22.19 3.61
CA PRO A 85 -8.61 22.40 4.90
C PRO A 85 -8.37 21.26 5.88
N PRO A 86 -8.10 21.53 7.16
CA PRO A 86 -7.87 20.48 8.16
C PRO A 86 -9.01 19.47 8.25
N THR A 87 -10.26 19.92 8.10
CA THR A 87 -11.46 19.08 8.06
C THR A 87 -11.44 18.08 6.90
N MET A 88 -10.99 18.52 5.71
CA MET A 88 -10.88 17.65 4.53
C MET A 88 -9.82 16.57 4.74
N ARG A 89 -8.65 16.95 5.30
CA ARG A 89 -7.58 16.00 5.65
C ARG A 89 -8.06 14.98 6.67
N ALA A 90 -8.75 15.43 7.71
CA ALA A 90 -9.33 14.56 8.73
C ALA A 90 -10.40 13.62 8.16
N ALA A 91 -11.29 14.11 7.32
CA ALA A 91 -12.32 13.32 6.65
C ALA A 91 -11.71 12.23 5.77
N MET A 92 -10.69 12.56 4.99
CA MET A 92 -10.00 11.60 4.12
C MET A 92 -9.35 10.47 4.93
N ILE A 93 -8.65 10.81 6.00
CA ILE A 93 -8.06 9.82 6.92
C ILE A 93 -9.16 8.97 7.57
N ALA A 94 -10.26 9.58 8.02
CA ALA A 94 -11.33 8.87 8.69
C ALA A 94 -12.05 7.86 7.79
N VAL A 95 -12.18 8.16 6.51
CA VAL A 95 -12.88 7.32 5.53
C VAL A 95 -11.96 6.25 4.97
N GLU A 96 -10.77 6.63 4.52
CA GLU A 96 -9.86 5.74 3.78
C GLU A 96 -8.97 4.92 4.71
N ASP A 97 -8.48 5.52 5.81
CA ASP A 97 -7.46 4.90 6.64
C ASP A 97 -7.46 5.47 8.06
N LYS A 98 -8.41 5.04 8.88
CA LYS A 98 -8.58 5.55 10.25
C LYS A 98 -7.34 5.51 11.14
N ARG A 99 -6.40 4.61 10.82
CA ARG A 99 -5.18 4.39 11.62
C ARG A 99 -3.92 4.84 10.88
N PHE A 100 -4.07 5.70 9.88
CA PHE A 100 -2.99 6.21 9.04
C PHE A 100 -1.73 6.61 9.83
N ARG A 101 -1.89 7.24 10.99
CA ARG A 101 -0.78 7.68 11.85
C ARG A 101 -0.22 6.59 12.78
N GLY A 102 -0.81 5.39 12.77
CA GLY A 102 -0.47 4.30 13.70
C GLY A 102 0.12 3.07 13.04
N HIS A 103 0.40 3.11 11.74
CA HIS A 103 1.00 1.99 11.03
C HIS A 103 2.14 2.46 10.11
N ILE A 104 2.94 1.53 9.63
CA ILE A 104 4.16 1.74 8.84
C ILE A 104 3.90 1.62 7.32
N GLY A 105 2.79 2.16 6.82
CA GLY A 105 2.40 2.07 5.41
C GLY A 105 1.49 0.89 5.07
N VAL A 106 1.44 -0.15 5.90
CA VAL A 106 0.50 -1.27 5.83
C VAL A 106 -0.20 -1.40 7.18
N ASP A 107 -1.51 -1.61 7.19
CA ASP A 107 -2.32 -1.78 8.39
C ASP A 107 -2.75 -3.25 8.58
N PRO A 108 -1.99 -4.09 9.34
CA PRO A 108 -2.35 -5.48 9.58
C PRO A 108 -3.70 -5.65 10.28
N VAL A 109 -4.05 -4.74 11.19
CA VAL A 109 -5.32 -4.80 11.93
C VAL A 109 -6.48 -4.42 11.01
N GLY A 110 -6.30 -3.43 10.13
CA GLY A 110 -7.27 -3.09 9.09
C GLY A 110 -7.52 -4.25 8.13
N ILE A 111 -6.46 -4.93 7.72
CA ILE A 111 -6.55 -6.14 6.89
C ILE A 111 -7.33 -7.24 7.62
N ALA A 112 -6.98 -7.55 8.86
CA ALA A 112 -7.67 -8.57 9.66
C ALA A 112 -9.15 -8.25 9.84
N ARG A 113 -9.49 -6.98 10.14
CA ARG A 113 -10.86 -6.51 10.25
C ARG A 113 -11.62 -6.65 8.92
N SER A 114 -11.00 -6.29 7.81
CA SER A 114 -11.60 -6.42 6.47
C SER A 114 -11.91 -7.87 6.12
N PHE A 115 -11.02 -8.80 6.49
CA PHE A 115 -11.24 -10.23 6.35
C PHE A 115 -12.39 -10.73 7.22
N LYS A 116 -12.45 -10.30 8.50
CA LYS A 116 -13.55 -10.65 9.40
C LYS A 116 -14.89 -10.22 8.81
N VAL A 117 -15.00 -8.96 8.38
CA VAL A 117 -16.24 -8.43 7.77
C VAL A 117 -16.62 -9.22 6.51
N ARG A 118 -15.65 -9.64 5.69
CA ARG A 118 -15.91 -10.48 4.52
C ARG A 118 -16.50 -11.83 4.89
N ILE A 119 -15.92 -12.50 5.92
CA ILE A 119 -16.43 -13.81 6.39
C ILE A 119 -17.85 -13.67 6.92
N GLU A 120 -18.12 -12.64 7.73
CA GLU A 120 -19.42 -12.43 8.35
C GLU A 120 -20.50 -11.98 7.35
N SER A 121 -20.17 -11.16 6.36
CA SER A 121 -21.13 -10.54 5.44
C SER A 121 -21.16 -11.19 4.05
N GLY A 122 -20.26 -12.12 3.73
CA GLY A 122 -20.09 -12.72 2.41
C GLY A 122 -19.60 -11.76 1.32
N ARG A 123 -19.38 -10.48 1.64
CA ARG A 123 -19.02 -9.42 0.67
C ARG A 123 -17.85 -8.59 1.17
N TRP A 124 -17.05 -8.06 0.24
CA TRP A 124 -16.05 -7.04 0.54
C TRP A 124 -16.76 -5.68 0.74
N ARG A 125 -17.06 -5.34 1.99
CA ARG A 125 -17.70 -4.07 2.36
C ARG A 125 -16.70 -2.96 2.73
N GLN A 126 -15.48 -3.32 3.10
CA GLN A 126 -14.44 -2.38 3.50
C GLN A 126 -13.14 -2.70 2.79
N GLY A 127 -12.46 -1.67 2.28
CA GLY A 127 -11.10 -1.78 1.78
C GLY A 127 -10.11 -1.94 2.95
N GLY A 128 -9.18 -2.88 2.83
CA GLY A 128 -8.06 -3.03 3.77
C GLY A 128 -6.78 -2.37 3.28
N SER A 129 -6.87 -1.46 2.29
CA SER A 129 -5.71 -0.75 1.75
C SER A 129 -5.53 0.59 2.46
N THR A 130 -4.30 0.91 2.82
CA THR A 130 -3.92 2.19 3.42
C THR A 130 -3.81 3.31 2.37
N ILE A 131 -3.82 4.57 2.82
CA ILE A 131 -3.57 5.73 1.96
C ILE A 131 -2.20 5.60 1.28
N THR A 132 -1.17 5.15 2.01
CA THR A 132 0.18 4.95 1.47
C THR A 132 0.21 3.86 0.39
N GLN A 133 -0.56 2.78 0.53
CA GLN A 133 -0.72 1.76 -0.52
C GLN A 133 -1.43 2.31 -1.76
N GLN A 134 -2.45 3.15 -1.58
CA GLN A 134 -3.14 3.79 -2.68
C GLN A 134 -2.21 4.77 -3.42
N LEU A 135 -1.42 5.55 -2.69
CA LEU A 135 -0.39 6.43 -3.25
C LEU A 135 0.63 5.64 -4.07
N ALA A 136 1.19 4.56 -3.49
CA ALA A 136 2.14 3.68 -4.18
C ALA A 136 1.58 3.15 -5.49
N ARG A 137 0.32 2.70 -5.48
CA ARG A 137 -0.37 2.22 -6.67
C ARG A 137 -0.48 3.31 -7.74
N ASN A 138 -0.93 4.49 -7.36
CA ASN A 138 -1.24 5.56 -8.30
C ASN A 138 0.01 6.17 -8.96
N ILE A 139 1.15 6.17 -8.25
CA ILE A 139 2.39 6.78 -8.76
C ILE A 139 3.28 5.76 -9.49
N PHE A 140 3.37 4.52 -8.99
CA PHE A 140 4.41 3.59 -9.44
C PHE A 140 3.88 2.33 -10.14
N LEU A 141 2.58 2.04 -10.06
CA LEU A 141 2.02 0.79 -10.55
C LEU A 141 0.92 1.01 -11.58
N THR A 142 0.67 -0.02 -12.36
CA THR A 142 -0.44 -0.06 -13.32
C THR A 142 -1.74 -0.50 -12.65
N ASN A 143 -2.88 -0.22 -13.26
CA ASN A 143 -4.21 -0.50 -12.70
C ASN A 143 -4.66 -1.97 -12.83
N SER A 144 -3.72 -2.91 -13.03
CA SER A 144 -4.00 -4.35 -13.09
C SER A 144 -4.47 -4.90 -11.74
N ARG A 145 -5.47 -5.78 -11.73
CA ARG A 145 -6.03 -6.37 -10.49
C ARG A 145 -5.40 -7.75 -10.23
N THR A 146 -4.10 -7.79 -9.90
CA THR A 146 -3.38 -9.03 -9.62
C THR A 146 -2.88 -9.08 -8.18
N PHE A 147 -2.71 -10.29 -7.65
CA PHE A 147 -2.11 -10.49 -6.33
C PHE A 147 -0.66 -9.98 -6.28
N GLY A 148 0.12 -10.23 -7.33
CA GLY A 148 1.51 -9.73 -7.42
C GLY A 148 1.60 -8.22 -7.35
N ARG A 149 0.65 -7.48 -7.98
CA ARG A 149 0.56 -6.04 -7.82
C ARG A 149 0.27 -5.65 -6.36
N LYS A 150 -0.60 -6.40 -5.66
CA LYS A 150 -0.92 -6.09 -4.26
C LYS A 150 0.28 -6.27 -3.33
N VAL A 151 1.11 -7.25 -3.59
CA VAL A 151 2.39 -7.42 -2.87
C VAL A 151 3.33 -6.24 -3.16
N LYS A 152 3.46 -5.83 -4.43
CA LYS A 152 4.28 -4.66 -4.80
C LYS A 152 3.77 -3.38 -4.13
N GLU A 153 2.45 -3.17 -4.06
CA GLU A 153 1.87 -2.03 -3.31
C GLU A 153 2.31 -2.04 -1.85
N ALA A 154 2.26 -3.18 -1.18
CA ALA A 154 2.65 -3.29 0.22
C ALA A 154 4.13 -2.99 0.43
N VAL A 155 5.01 -3.55 -0.40
CA VAL A 155 6.46 -3.31 -0.35
C VAL A 155 6.77 -1.82 -0.60
N LEU A 156 6.17 -1.22 -1.63
CA LEU A 156 6.34 0.19 -1.94
C LEU A 156 5.79 1.10 -0.84
N ALA A 157 4.65 0.74 -0.23
CA ALA A 157 4.08 1.50 0.88
C ALA A 157 5.02 1.51 2.10
N LEU A 158 5.62 0.37 2.46
CA LEU A 158 6.63 0.28 3.52
C LEU A 158 7.85 1.15 3.19
N ALA A 159 8.30 1.10 1.94
CA ALA A 159 9.45 1.90 1.48
C ALA A 159 9.15 3.40 1.49
N LEU A 160 7.96 3.82 1.04
CA LEU A 160 7.53 5.22 1.05
C LEU A 160 7.45 5.76 2.48
N GLU A 161 6.81 5.03 3.37
CA GLU A 161 6.68 5.44 4.78
C GLU A 161 8.04 5.57 5.46
N ARG A 162 8.96 4.66 5.16
CA ARG A 162 10.32 4.70 5.71
C ARG A 162 11.18 5.84 5.15
N LYS A 163 10.95 6.23 3.88
CA LYS A 163 11.77 7.26 3.21
C LYS A 163 11.25 8.67 3.45
N PHE A 164 9.94 8.86 3.62
CA PHE A 164 9.28 10.17 3.66
C PHE A 164 8.53 10.47 4.96
N SER A 165 8.66 9.62 5.97
CA SER A 165 8.06 9.79 7.30
C SER A 165 8.96 10.61 8.21
#